data_502b8b90e017348a5ed904a05985e9ae
#
_entry.id   502b8b90e017348a5ed904a05985e9ae
#
_cell.length_a   1.000
_cell.length_b   1.000
_cell.length_c   1.000
_cell.angle_alpha   90.00
_cell.angle_beta   90.00
_cell.angle_gamma   90.00
#
_symmetry.space_group_name_H-M   'P 1'
#
loop_
_entity.id
_entity.type
_entity.pdbx_description
1 polymer ?
#
loop_
_entity_poly.entity_id
_entity_poly.type
_entity_poly.pdbx_seq_one_letter_code
_entity_poly.pdbx_strand_id
1 'polypeptide(L)'
;MLRDTVMKYYLENDYNCAESLLRGANEYYGLGLDEKALLAIGGFGAGCYAGRLCGACAGSVAAVSSKYIHTRAHAEELARSRVEAFMKAFAETLG
;
A
#
# COMPACT_ATOMS: atom_id res chain seq x y z
N MET A 1 0.96 -16.57 -3.31
CA MET A 1 1.92 -15.46 -3.14
C MET A 1 1.20 -14.11 -3.17
N LEU A 2 1.79 -13.14 -2.55
CA LEU A 2 1.22 -11.77 -2.54
C LEU A 2 0.92 -11.26 -3.95
N ARG A 3 1.83 -11.47 -4.87
CA ARG A 3 1.66 -11.05 -6.27
C ARG A 3 0.35 -11.57 -6.86
N ASP A 4 0.06 -12.84 -6.64
CA ASP A 4 -1.15 -13.46 -7.21
C ASP A 4 -2.41 -12.84 -6.62
N THR A 5 -2.40 -12.57 -5.32
CA THR A 5 -3.53 -11.95 -4.63
C THR A 5 -3.77 -10.53 -5.14
N VAL A 6 -2.70 -9.76 -5.29
CA VAL A 6 -2.78 -8.39 -5.81
C VAL A 6 -3.30 -8.39 -7.26
N MET A 7 -2.76 -9.28 -8.10
CA MET A 7 -3.15 -9.35 -9.51
C MET A 7 -4.61 -9.76 -9.68
N LYS A 8 -5.13 -10.56 -8.76
CA LYS A 8 -6.55 -10.92 -8.77
C LYS A 8 -7.43 -9.67 -8.66
N TYR A 9 -7.09 -8.77 -7.73
CA TYR A 9 -7.86 -7.54 -7.57
C TYR A 9 -7.73 -6.62 -8.78
N TYR A 10 -6.55 -6.53 -9.34
CA TYR A 10 -6.28 -5.65 -10.47
C TYR A 10 -6.98 -6.13 -11.75
N LEU A 11 -6.86 -7.41 -12.07
CA LEU A 11 -7.35 -7.96 -13.33
C LEU A 11 -8.82 -8.38 -13.29
N GLU A 12 -9.30 -8.86 -12.14
CA GLU A 12 -10.63 -9.48 -12.08
C GLU A 12 -11.69 -8.63 -11.39
N ASN A 13 -11.28 -7.65 -10.57
CA ASN A 13 -12.21 -6.90 -9.74
C ASN A 13 -12.23 -5.39 -10.01
N ASP A 14 -11.55 -4.95 -11.05
CA ASP A 14 -11.57 -3.56 -11.51
C ASP A 14 -11.10 -2.54 -10.47
N TYR A 15 -10.05 -2.88 -9.73
CA TYR A 15 -9.41 -1.94 -8.81
C TYR A 15 -8.16 -1.34 -9.45
N ASN A 16 -7.83 -0.10 -9.08
CA ASN A 16 -6.60 0.53 -9.56
C ASN A 16 -5.37 -0.02 -8.84
N CYS A 17 -4.16 0.44 -9.21
CA CYS A 17 -2.90 -0.08 -8.67
C CYS A 17 -2.83 0.05 -7.14
N ALA A 18 -3.18 1.21 -6.61
CA ALA A 18 -3.12 1.46 -5.18
C ALA A 18 -4.12 0.59 -4.42
N GLU A 19 -5.36 0.52 -4.92
CA GLU A 19 -6.41 -0.31 -4.33
C GLU A 19 -6.05 -1.78 -4.36
N SER A 20 -5.56 -2.25 -5.51
CA SER A 20 -5.21 -3.67 -5.70
C SER A 20 -4.10 -4.09 -4.74
N LEU A 21 -3.09 -3.24 -4.60
CA LEU A 21 -1.95 -3.57 -3.73
C LEU A 21 -2.37 -3.59 -2.27
N LEU A 22 -3.13 -2.60 -1.81
CA LEU A 22 -3.54 -2.55 -0.41
C LEU A 22 -4.52 -3.69 -0.08
N ARG A 23 -5.49 -3.97 -0.96
CA ARG A 23 -6.42 -5.08 -0.75
C ARG A 23 -5.71 -6.42 -0.77
N GLY A 24 -4.77 -6.60 -1.70
CA GLY A 24 -3.98 -7.83 -1.78
C GLY A 24 -3.14 -8.03 -0.52
N ALA A 25 -2.46 -6.98 -0.06
CA ALA A 25 -1.66 -7.05 1.14
C ALA A 25 -2.53 -7.30 2.38
N ASN A 26 -3.70 -6.66 2.46
CA ASN A 26 -4.64 -6.85 3.55
C ASN A 26 -5.07 -8.32 3.66
N GLU A 27 -5.41 -8.92 2.53
CA GLU A 27 -5.83 -10.33 2.47
C GLU A 27 -4.65 -11.26 2.77
N TYR A 28 -3.52 -11.06 2.10
CA TYR A 28 -2.38 -11.95 2.19
C TYR A 28 -1.74 -11.96 3.59
N TYR A 29 -1.59 -10.79 4.19
CA TYR A 29 -0.95 -10.65 5.50
C TYR A 29 -1.94 -10.56 6.66
N GLY A 30 -3.23 -10.55 6.39
CA GLY A 30 -4.24 -10.45 7.45
C GLY A 30 -4.14 -9.15 8.24
N LEU A 31 -4.08 -8.02 7.54
CA LEU A 31 -3.88 -6.72 8.19
C LEU A 31 -5.09 -6.22 8.97
N GLY A 32 -6.27 -6.78 8.71
CA GLY A 32 -7.47 -6.42 9.45
C GLY A 32 -8.08 -5.07 9.08
N LEU A 33 -7.81 -4.59 7.88
CA LEU A 33 -8.38 -3.32 7.41
C LEU A 33 -9.83 -3.52 6.98
N ASP A 34 -10.71 -2.61 7.43
CA ASP A 34 -12.10 -2.65 7.03
C ASP A 34 -12.30 -1.97 5.67
N GLU A 35 -13.51 -2.07 5.12
CA GLU A 35 -13.80 -1.54 3.80
C GLU A 35 -13.57 -0.04 3.72
N LYS A 36 -13.90 0.71 4.75
CA LYS A 36 -13.71 2.16 4.74
C LYS A 36 -12.24 2.53 4.67
N ALA A 37 -11.39 1.82 5.41
CA ALA A 37 -9.94 2.03 5.36
C ALA A 37 -9.39 1.72 3.97
N LEU A 38 -9.87 0.63 3.35
CA LEU A 38 -9.43 0.24 2.01
C LEU A 38 -9.85 1.26 0.94
N LEU A 39 -11.03 1.86 1.10
CA LEU A 39 -11.50 2.88 0.15
C LEU A 39 -10.64 4.15 0.20
N ALA A 40 -10.03 4.45 1.33
CA ALA A 40 -9.24 5.65 1.50
C ALA A 40 -8.04 5.73 0.54
N ILE A 41 -7.54 4.59 0.06
CA ILE A 41 -6.40 4.55 -0.86
C ILE A 41 -6.79 4.82 -2.32
N GLY A 42 -8.08 4.83 -2.62
CA GLY A 42 -8.55 4.90 -4.01
C GLY A 42 -8.05 6.10 -4.81
N GLY A 43 -7.89 7.25 -4.16
CA GLY A 43 -7.42 8.45 -4.83
C GLY A 43 -5.94 8.45 -5.20
N PHE A 44 -5.19 7.46 -4.75
CA PHE A 44 -3.75 7.39 -5.02
C PHE A 44 -3.41 6.64 -6.31
N GLY A 45 -4.40 6.08 -6.98
CA GLY A 45 -4.18 5.42 -8.27
C GLY A 45 -3.72 6.41 -9.32
N ALA A 46 -2.97 5.92 -10.32
CA ALA A 46 -2.44 6.76 -11.40
C ALA A 46 -1.68 7.99 -10.88
N GLY A 47 -0.94 7.81 -9.76
CA GLY A 47 -0.16 8.90 -9.17
C GLY A 47 -1.03 10.05 -8.69
N CYS A 48 -2.07 9.74 -7.93
CA CYS A 48 -3.08 10.69 -7.44
C CYS A 48 -3.82 11.35 -8.61
N TYR A 49 -3.97 10.61 -9.71
CA TYR A 49 -4.58 11.07 -10.97
C TYR A 49 -3.88 12.29 -11.55
N ALA A 50 -2.67 12.57 -11.09
CA ALA A 50 -1.86 13.69 -11.58
C ALA A 50 -0.46 13.25 -12.00
N GLY A 51 -0.21 11.94 -12.06
CA GLY A 51 1.08 11.40 -12.48
C GLY A 51 2.22 11.70 -11.52
N ARG A 52 1.92 11.88 -10.23
CA ARG A 52 2.95 12.29 -9.26
C ARG A 52 3.52 11.13 -8.44
N LEU A 53 2.66 10.43 -7.70
CA LEU A 53 3.10 9.34 -6.83
C LEU A 53 2.61 8.01 -7.38
N CYS A 54 3.51 7.05 -7.51
CA CYS A 54 3.13 5.72 -8.00
C CYS A 54 2.12 5.07 -7.05
N GLY A 55 0.97 4.62 -7.58
CA GLY A 55 -0.08 3.97 -6.79
C GLY A 55 0.41 2.71 -6.09
N ALA A 56 1.27 1.94 -6.73
CA ALA A 56 1.83 0.74 -6.11
C ALA A 56 2.70 1.12 -4.92
N CYS A 57 3.45 2.22 -5.03
CA CYS A 57 4.28 2.72 -3.93
C CYS A 57 3.40 3.19 -2.78
N ALA A 58 2.37 4.00 -3.07
CA ALA A 58 1.47 4.51 -2.05
C ALA A 58 0.73 3.39 -1.32
N GLY A 59 0.22 2.40 -2.07
CA GLY A 59 -0.45 1.24 -1.49
C GLY A 59 0.47 0.42 -0.59
N SER A 60 1.74 0.26 -1.01
CA SER A 60 2.73 -0.45 -0.22
C SER A 60 3.05 0.28 1.09
N VAL A 61 3.20 1.60 1.03
CA VAL A 61 3.43 2.41 2.25
C VAL A 61 2.24 2.30 3.19
N ALA A 62 1.01 2.35 2.64
CA ALA A 62 -0.19 2.18 3.45
C ALA A 62 -0.22 0.82 4.13
N ALA A 63 0.17 -0.25 3.42
CA ALA A 63 0.22 -1.60 3.99
C ALA A 63 1.24 -1.68 5.12
N VAL A 64 2.44 -1.12 4.93
CA VAL A 64 3.47 -1.08 5.97
C VAL A 64 2.97 -0.29 7.17
N SER A 65 2.36 0.87 6.91
CA SER A 65 1.82 1.71 7.98
C SER A 65 0.77 0.98 8.80
N SER A 66 -0.15 0.27 8.14
CA SER A 66 -1.21 -0.44 8.85
C SER A 66 -0.67 -1.55 9.75
N LYS A 67 0.47 -2.13 9.39
CA LYS A 67 1.09 -3.18 10.20
C LYS A 67 1.84 -2.64 11.41
N TYR A 68 2.51 -1.49 11.26
CA TYR A 68 3.43 -0.98 12.27
C TYR A 68 2.96 0.25 13.03
N ILE A 69 1.97 0.98 12.54
CA ILE A 69 1.43 2.15 13.24
C ILE A 69 0.15 1.75 13.97
N HIS A 70 0.20 1.80 15.30
CA HIS A 70 -0.93 1.41 16.15
C HIS A 70 -1.66 2.59 16.77
N THR A 71 -1.00 3.74 16.90
CA THR A 71 -1.60 4.95 17.45
C THR A 71 -1.42 6.13 16.50
N ARG A 72 -0.19 6.58 16.32
CA ARG A 72 0.12 7.67 15.39
C ARG A 72 1.57 7.52 14.93
N ALA A 73 1.87 8.08 13.77
CA ALA A 73 3.17 7.90 13.12
C ALA A 73 4.35 8.33 14.00
N HIS A 74 4.26 9.50 14.65
CA HIS A 74 5.36 10.01 15.48
C HIS A 74 5.64 9.17 16.72
N ALA A 75 4.69 8.34 17.13
CA ALA A 75 4.87 7.47 18.30
C ALA A 75 5.48 6.11 17.94
N GLU A 76 5.64 5.81 16.63
CA GLU A 76 6.03 4.49 16.18
C GLU A 76 7.34 4.54 15.39
N GLU A 77 8.45 4.52 16.11
CA GLU A 77 9.79 4.57 15.49
C GLU A 77 10.03 3.41 14.52
N LEU A 78 9.53 2.23 14.85
CA LEU A 78 9.68 1.07 13.98
C LEU A 78 8.95 1.28 12.66
N ALA A 79 7.76 1.87 12.69
CA ALA A 79 7.01 2.16 11.48
C ALA A 79 7.79 3.08 10.56
N ARG A 80 8.39 4.13 11.13
CA ARG A 80 9.19 5.07 10.37
C ARG A 80 10.36 4.38 9.68
N SER A 81 11.10 3.56 10.42
CA SER A 81 12.26 2.88 9.83
C SER A 81 11.86 1.88 8.77
N ARG A 82 10.71 1.22 8.91
CA ARG A 82 10.21 0.29 7.89
C ARG A 82 9.77 1.00 6.61
N VAL A 83 9.10 2.15 6.74
CA VAL A 83 8.71 2.95 5.58
C VAL A 83 9.97 3.50 4.88
N GLU A 84 10.92 4.00 5.62
CA GLU A 84 12.17 4.50 5.06
C GLU A 84 12.92 3.40 4.29
N ALA A 85 12.99 2.21 4.86
CA ALA A 85 13.64 1.06 4.21
C ALA A 85 12.91 0.69 2.92
N PHE A 86 11.56 0.70 2.94
CA PHE A 86 10.78 0.41 1.74
C PHE A 86 11.03 1.44 0.65
N MET A 87 10.99 2.72 0.99
CA MET A 87 11.18 3.78 0.01
C MET A 87 12.57 3.75 -0.61
N LYS A 88 13.58 3.43 0.20
CA LYS A 88 14.95 3.28 -0.31
C LYS A 88 15.05 2.12 -1.30
N ALA A 89 14.48 0.98 -0.95
CA ALA A 89 14.50 -0.19 -1.82
C ALA A 89 13.72 0.06 -3.11
N PHE A 90 12.59 0.76 -3.01
CA PHE A 90 11.77 1.11 -4.17
C PHE A 90 12.55 2.01 -5.13
N ALA A 91 13.20 3.05 -4.60
CA ALA A 91 13.98 3.98 -5.42
C ALA A 91 15.17 3.29 -6.11
N GLU A 92 15.85 2.39 -5.40
CA GLU A 92 17.00 1.66 -5.95
C GLU A 92 16.59 0.65 -7.04
N THR A 93 15.39 0.08 -6.91
CA THR A 93 14.93 -0.96 -7.85
C THR A 93 14.24 -0.38 -9.07
N LEU A 94 13.39 0.63 -8.89
CA LEU A 94 12.57 1.16 -9.97
C LEU A 94 12.99 2.54 -10.44
N GLY A 95 13.96 3.09 -9.80
CA GLY A 95 14.52 4.32 -10.20
C GLY A 95 13.88 5.55 -9.83
#